data_b5e61ef52bf9f98f43745ca69d4997c6
#
_entry.id   b5e61ef52bf9f98f43745ca69d4997c6
#
_cell.length_a   1.000
_cell.length_b   1.000
_cell.length_c   1.000
_cell.angle_alpha   90.00
_cell.angle_beta   90.00
_cell.angle_gamma   90.00
#
_symmetry.space_group_name_H-M   'P 1'
#
loop_
_entity.id
_entity.type
_entity.pdbx_description
1 polymer ?
#
loop_
_entity_poly.entity_id
_entity_poly.type
_entity_poly.pdbx_seq_one_letter_code
_entity_poly.pdbx_strand_id
1 'polypeptide(L)'
;MKALRNYLDKIKPNFEEGGKLHAFRSVFDGFETFLFVPNSTSKTGVHIHDAIDSKRIMSMVVIALIPALLFGMYNVGYQHFLAVGQEAGFFEKFIYGFLAVLPKIIVSYVVGLGIEFVVAQWKNEEIQEGFLVSGLLIPMIVPVECPLWILAVATAFSVIFAKEVFGGTGMNIFNPALITRAFLFFAYPTKMSGDAVWVSTDSIFGIGGGQVVDGFTGATMLGQAATAAPGASELINVNGTPATMWDMVVGLIPGSIGETSVIAIALGAIILLWTGVASWKTMFSVFAGGIAVSYTHLRAHETLMNL
;
A
#
# COMPACT_ATOMS: atom_id res chain seq x y z
N MET A 1 -8.09 -21.36 20.71
CA MET A 1 -6.76 -21.83 20.26
C MET A 1 -6.66 -23.36 20.15
N LYS A 2 -6.91 -24.18 21.22
CA LYS A 2 -6.83 -25.66 21.14
C LYS A 2 -7.77 -26.29 20.09
N ALA A 3 -9.02 -25.80 19.96
CA ALA A 3 -9.97 -26.33 18.97
C ALA A 3 -9.52 -26.09 17.53
N LEU A 4 -8.97 -24.90 17.25
CA LEU A 4 -8.45 -24.56 15.92
C LEU A 4 -7.21 -25.40 15.58
N ARG A 5 -6.30 -25.62 16.53
CA ARG A 5 -5.14 -26.50 16.35
C ARG A 5 -5.56 -27.94 16.03
N ASN A 6 -6.48 -28.49 16.81
CA ASN A 6 -7.01 -29.86 16.57
C ASN A 6 -7.69 -30.00 15.20
N TYR A 7 -8.33 -28.92 14.71
CA TYR A 7 -8.93 -28.90 13.37
C TYR A 7 -7.87 -28.91 12.28
N LEU A 8 -6.82 -28.09 12.40
CA LEU A 8 -5.70 -28.07 11.46
C LEU A 8 -4.96 -29.42 11.43
N ASP A 9 -4.66 -30.01 12.60
CA ASP A 9 -4.01 -31.32 12.71
C ASP A 9 -4.83 -32.43 12.04
N LYS A 10 -6.16 -32.32 12.06
CA LYS A 10 -7.06 -33.29 11.39
C LYS A 10 -7.05 -33.16 9.86
N ILE A 11 -6.84 -31.95 9.32
CA ILE A 11 -6.84 -31.69 7.88
C ILE A 11 -5.45 -31.89 7.28
N LYS A 12 -4.38 -31.66 8.04
CA LYS A 12 -2.98 -31.71 7.62
C LYS A 12 -2.61 -32.94 6.78
N PRO A 13 -3.03 -34.17 7.08
CA PRO A 13 -2.70 -35.37 6.29
C PRO A 13 -3.17 -35.30 4.83
N ASN A 14 -4.18 -34.48 4.52
CA ASN A 14 -4.65 -34.31 3.14
C ASN A 14 -3.68 -33.49 2.27
N PHE A 15 -2.82 -32.69 2.91
CA PHE A 15 -1.84 -31.80 2.26
C PHE A 15 -0.42 -32.38 2.27
N GLU A 16 -0.16 -33.44 3.06
CA GLU A 16 1.12 -34.13 3.10
C GLU A 16 1.35 -35.03 1.88
N GLU A 17 2.53 -35.59 1.74
CA GLU A 17 2.90 -36.48 0.64
C GLU A 17 1.94 -37.68 0.54
N GLY A 18 1.29 -37.80 -0.62
CA GLY A 18 0.24 -38.81 -0.86
C GLY A 18 -1.18 -38.36 -0.57
N GLY A 19 -1.40 -37.17 -0.04
CA GLY A 19 -2.71 -36.58 0.16
C GLY A 19 -3.32 -36.03 -1.13
N LYS A 20 -4.67 -35.96 -1.19
CA LYS A 20 -5.42 -35.45 -2.37
C LYS A 20 -5.13 -33.99 -2.71
N LEU A 21 -4.66 -33.21 -1.73
CA LEU A 21 -4.42 -31.76 -1.85
C LEU A 21 -2.94 -31.42 -1.73
N HIS A 22 -2.03 -32.33 -2.04
CA HIS A 22 -0.58 -32.14 -1.97
C HIS A 22 -0.11 -30.90 -2.77
N ALA A 23 -0.74 -30.59 -3.91
CA ALA A 23 -0.43 -29.39 -4.70
C ALA A 23 -0.63 -28.05 -3.93
N PHE A 24 -1.40 -28.06 -2.83
CA PHE A 24 -1.65 -26.90 -1.98
C PHE A 24 -0.91 -26.97 -0.64
N ARG A 25 0.11 -27.82 -0.53
CA ARG A 25 0.91 -27.99 0.70
C ARG A 25 1.48 -26.65 1.17
N SER A 26 2.16 -25.90 0.29
CA SER A 26 2.76 -24.60 0.63
C SER A 26 1.73 -23.60 1.15
N VAL A 27 0.51 -23.63 0.62
CA VAL A 27 -0.60 -22.77 1.09
C VAL A 27 -1.01 -23.15 2.50
N PHE A 28 -1.19 -24.46 2.75
CA PHE A 28 -1.57 -24.95 4.09
C PHE A 28 -0.50 -24.65 5.13
N ASP A 29 0.78 -24.96 4.82
CA ASP A 29 1.91 -24.70 5.70
C ASP A 29 2.07 -23.20 5.99
N GLY A 30 1.85 -22.32 4.99
CA GLY A 30 1.83 -20.87 5.17
C GLY A 30 0.77 -20.42 6.16
N PHE A 31 -0.47 -20.89 6.05
CA PHE A 31 -1.54 -20.58 7.01
C PHE A 31 -1.31 -21.19 8.40
N GLU A 32 -0.85 -22.44 8.48
CA GLU A 32 -0.56 -23.09 9.75
C GLU A 32 0.51 -22.33 10.53
N THR A 33 1.61 -21.98 9.87
CA THR A 33 2.74 -21.28 10.49
C THR A 33 2.44 -19.80 10.76
N PHE A 34 1.51 -19.17 10.04
CA PHE A 34 1.00 -17.85 10.38
C PHE A 34 0.18 -17.84 11.67
N LEU A 35 -0.69 -18.84 11.86
CA LEU A 35 -1.54 -18.95 13.05
C LEU A 35 -0.79 -19.49 14.27
N PHE A 36 0.13 -20.42 14.04
CA PHE A 36 0.88 -21.10 15.10
C PHE A 36 2.36 -21.12 14.74
N VAL A 37 3.18 -20.53 15.59
CA VAL A 37 4.64 -20.60 15.45
C VAL A 37 5.07 -22.08 15.47
N PRO A 38 5.83 -22.58 14.49
CA PRO A 38 6.30 -23.94 14.47
C PRO A 38 7.24 -24.19 15.66
N ASN A 39 6.99 -25.27 16.40
CA ASN A 39 7.85 -25.70 17.50
C ASN A 39 8.90 -26.71 16.99
N SER A 40 9.61 -26.30 15.93
CA SER A 40 10.69 -27.12 15.35
C SER A 40 12.04 -26.54 15.74
N THR A 41 12.92 -27.42 16.22
CA THR A 41 14.32 -27.10 16.51
C THR A 41 15.24 -27.95 15.63
N SER A 42 16.47 -27.47 15.41
CA SER A 42 17.47 -28.26 14.70
C SER A 42 17.72 -29.60 15.45
N LYS A 43 17.82 -30.70 14.70
CA LYS A 43 18.06 -32.05 15.32
C LYS A 43 19.50 -32.26 15.72
N THR A 44 20.43 -31.48 15.20
CA THR A 44 21.88 -31.61 15.41
C THR A 44 22.53 -30.23 15.51
N GLY A 45 23.57 -30.09 16.35
CA GLY A 45 24.32 -28.84 16.53
C GLY A 45 23.75 -27.93 17.60
N VAL A 46 24.03 -26.61 17.46
CA VAL A 46 23.57 -25.60 18.42
C VAL A 46 22.09 -25.25 18.12
N HIS A 47 21.25 -25.29 19.14
CA HIS A 47 19.85 -24.94 19.05
C HIS A 47 19.71 -23.45 19.34
N ILE A 48 19.56 -22.63 18.26
CA ILE A 48 19.30 -21.21 18.35
C ILE A 48 17.86 -20.98 17.91
N HIS A 49 17.11 -20.23 18.69
CA HIS A 49 15.75 -19.79 18.37
C HIS A 49 15.66 -18.29 18.48
N ASP A 50 15.09 -17.64 17.47
CA ASP A 50 14.87 -16.20 17.47
C ASP A 50 13.80 -15.82 18.51
N ALA A 51 14.00 -14.66 19.15
CA ALA A 51 13.03 -14.10 20.09
C ALA A 51 11.73 -13.66 19.40
N ILE A 52 11.82 -13.25 18.14
CA ILE A 52 10.68 -12.78 17.33
C ILE A 52 10.77 -13.42 15.94
N ASP A 53 9.71 -14.10 15.54
CA ASP A 53 9.57 -14.68 14.22
C ASP A 53 9.32 -13.58 13.15
N SER A 54 9.88 -13.78 11.95
CA SER A 54 9.71 -12.90 10.77
C SER A 54 8.23 -12.55 10.50
N LYS A 55 7.33 -13.52 10.65
CA LYS A 55 5.88 -13.34 10.49
C LYS A 55 5.30 -12.30 11.45
N ARG A 56 5.81 -12.27 12.69
CA ARG A 56 5.38 -11.29 13.70
C ARG A 56 5.86 -9.89 13.35
N ILE A 57 7.08 -9.77 12.85
CA ILE A 57 7.63 -8.50 12.37
C ILE A 57 6.78 -7.96 11.22
N MET A 58 6.48 -8.78 10.22
CA MET A 58 5.64 -8.39 9.09
C MET A 58 4.21 -8.02 9.52
N SER A 59 3.63 -8.74 10.48
CA SER A 59 2.32 -8.41 11.04
C SER A 59 2.30 -7.04 11.74
N MET A 60 3.38 -6.68 12.46
CA MET A 60 3.50 -5.35 13.07
C MET A 60 3.56 -4.24 12.03
N VAL A 61 4.23 -4.47 10.90
CA VAL A 61 4.26 -3.52 9.78
C VAL A 61 2.87 -3.37 9.17
N VAL A 62 2.14 -4.46 8.96
CA VAL A 62 0.74 -4.42 8.47
C VAL A 62 -0.13 -3.62 9.42
N ILE A 63 -0.03 -3.85 10.74
CA ILE A 63 -0.79 -3.08 11.75
C ILE A 63 -0.45 -1.59 11.68
N ALA A 64 0.81 -1.24 11.47
CA ALA A 64 1.25 0.15 11.33
C ALA A 64 0.71 0.84 10.07
N LEU A 65 0.36 0.09 9.01
CA LEU A 65 -0.26 0.61 7.80
C LEU A 65 -1.78 0.82 7.92
N ILE A 66 -2.44 0.16 8.88
CA ILE A 66 -3.91 0.23 9.03
C ILE A 66 -4.42 1.67 9.22
N PRO A 67 -3.84 2.54 10.06
CA PRO A 67 -4.34 3.90 10.21
C PRO A 67 -4.35 4.69 8.90
N ALA A 68 -3.28 4.58 8.10
CA ALA A 68 -3.18 5.23 6.80
C ALA A 68 -4.18 4.65 5.78
N LEU A 69 -4.39 3.34 5.79
CA LEU A 69 -5.36 2.67 4.93
C LEU A 69 -6.79 3.10 5.25
N LEU A 70 -7.19 3.08 6.53
CA LEU A 70 -8.54 3.46 6.96
C LEU A 70 -8.83 4.93 6.65
N PHE A 71 -7.87 5.80 6.91
CA PHE A 71 -8.00 7.21 6.53
C PHE A 71 -8.08 7.37 5.00
N GLY A 72 -7.26 6.65 4.25
CA GLY A 72 -7.27 6.66 2.79
C GLY A 72 -8.62 6.24 2.20
N MET A 73 -9.24 5.19 2.76
CA MET A 73 -10.60 4.79 2.39
C MET A 73 -11.62 5.91 2.65
N TYR A 74 -11.54 6.54 3.82
CA TYR A 74 -12.40 7.68 4.13
C TYR A 74 -12.15 8.85 3.16
N ASN A 75 -10.89 9.18 2.89
CA ASN A 75 -10.53 10.29 2.00
C ASN A 75 -11.00 10.06 0.57
N VAL A 76 -10.90 8.85 0.02
CA VAL A 76 -11.42 8.52 -1.32
C VAL A 76 -12.91 8.83 -1.41
N GLY A 77 -13.71 8.43 -0.42
CA GLY A 77 -15.13 8.80 -0.39
C GLY A 77 -15.37 10.28 -0.16
N TYR A 78 -14.58 10.91 0.71
CA TYR A 78 -14.68 12.36 0.96
C TYR A 78 -14.47 13.17 -0.33
N GLN A 79 -13.40 12.87 -1.08
CA GLN A 79 -13.10 13.54 -2.33
C GLN A 79 -14.17 13.28 -3.40
N HIS A 80 -14.72 12.07 -3.47
CA HIS A 80 -15.83 11.72 -4.34
C HIS A 80 -17.05 12.61 -4.08
N PHE A 81 -17.55 12.64 -2.85
CA PHE A 81 -18.75 13.41 -2.51
C PHE A 81 -18.53 14.92 -2.64
N LEU A 82 -17.30 15.38 -2.39
CA LEU A 82 -16.91 16.77 -2.62
C LEU A 82 -16.93 17.11 -4.12
N ALA A 83 -16.46 16.22 -4.99
CA ALA A 83 -16.45 16.40 -6.45
C ALA A 83 -17.85 16.43 -7.05
N VAL A 84 -18.79 15.67 -6.49
CA VAL A 84 -20.19 15.60 -6.96
C VAL A 84 -21.08 16.64 -6.27
N GLY A 85 -20.56 17.34 -5.25
CA GLY A 85 -21.33 18.37 -4.51
C GLY A 85 -22.47 17.79 -3.67
N GLN A 86 -22.36 16.53 -3.25
CA GLN A 86 -23.35 15.89 -2.41
C GLN A 86 -22.89 15.86 -0.95
N GLU A 87 -23.80 16.23 -0.05
CA GLU A 87 -23.57 16.03 1.38
C GLU A 87 -23.80 14.57 1.74
N ALA A 88 -22.77 13.92 2.26
CA ALA A 88 -22.81 12.54 2.72
C ALA A 88 -22.33 12.43 4.15
N GLY A 89 -22.87 11.47 4.88
CA GLY A 89 -22.44 11.16 6.25
C GLY A 89 -21.06 10.50 6.30
N PHE A 90 -20.47 10.41 7.49
CA PHE A 90 -19.18 9.76 7.70
C PHE A 90 -19.16 8.32 7.17
N PHE A 91 -20.18 7.54 7.49
CA PHE A 91 -20.27 6.14 7.08
C PHE A 91 -20.45 5.97 5.58
N GLU A 92 -21.19 6.84 4.90
CA GLU A 92 -21.36 6.80 3.45
C GLU A 92 -20.05 7.05 2.74
N LYS A 93 -19.31 8.08 3.17
CA LYS A 93 -17.95 8.36 2.67
C LYS A 93 -17.01 7.18 2.88
N PHE A 94 -17.02 6.59 4.08
CA PHE A 94 -16.16 5.46 4.39
C PHE A 94 -16.52 4.21 3.57
N ILE A 95 -17.81 3.88 3.43
CA ILE A 95 -18.27 2.71 2.67
C ILE A 95 -17.95 2.87 1.18
N TYR A 96 -18.18 4.04 0.61
CA TYR A 96 -17.79 4.31 -0.78
C TYR A 96 -16.29 4.06 -1.00
N GLY A 97 -15.44 4.66 -0.21
CA GLY A 97 -13.99 4.48 -0.33
C GLY A 97 -13.53 3.05 -0.03
N PHE A 98 -14.14 2.38 0.94
CA PHE A 98 -13.89 0.96 1.18
C PHE A 98 -14.18 0.10 -0.05
N LEU A 99 -15.34 0.29 -0.69
CA LEU A 99 -15.73 -0.43 -1.89
C LEU A 99 -14.84 -0.09 -3.10
N ALA A 100 -14.33 1.13 -3.18
CA ALA A 100 -13.38 1.55 -4.23
C ALA A 100 -12.00 0.90 -4.07
N VAL A 101 -11.52 0.74 -2.83
CA VAL A 101 -10.18 0.26 -2.52
C VAL A 101 -10.12 -1.26 -2.39
N LEU A 102 -11.16 -1.90 -1.86
CA LEU A 102 -11.21 -3.34 -1.59
C LEU A 102 -10.86 -4.20 -2.81
N PRO A 103 -11.37 -3.96 -4.03
CA PRO A 103 -11.01 -4.76 -5.19
C PRO A 103 -9.52 -4.71 -5.53
N LYS A 104 -8.87 -3.56 -5.30
CA LYS A 104 -7.43 -3.39 -5.52
C LYS A 104 -6.61 -4.21 -4.51
N ILE A 105 -7.05 -4.23 -3.24
CA ILE A 105 -6.44 -5.06 -2.20
C ILE A 105 -6.56 -6.54 -2.58
N ILE A 106 -7.76 -6.98 -2.98
CA ILE A 106 -8.01 -8.38 -3.37
C ILE A 106 -7.12 -8.76 -4.56
N VAL A 107 -7.07 -7.94 -5.62
CA VAL A 107 -6.26 -8.21 -6.80
C VAL A 107 -4.77 -8.29 -6.45
N SER A 108 -4.28 -7.34 -5.64
CA SER A 108 -2.87 -7.34 -5.20
C SER A 108 -2.52 -8.63 -4.46
N TYR A 109 -3.32 -9.05 -3.49
CA TYR A 109 -3.05 -10.29 -2.74
C TYR A 109 -3.24 -11.55 -3.57
N VAL A 110 -4.31 -11.63 -4.37
CA VAL A 110 -4.57 -12.83 -5.20
C VAL A 110 -3.46 -13.05 -6.22
N VAL A 111 -3.05 -11.98 -6.91
CA VAL A 111 -1.99 -12.09 -7.93
C VAL A 111 -0.63 -12.33 -7.28
N GLY A 112 -0.28 -11.55 -6.28
CA GLY A 112 1.04 -11.63 -5.67
C GLY A 112 1.26 -12.92 -4.88
N LEU A 113 0.35 -13.27 -3.97
CA LEU A 113 0.44 -14.54 -3.24
C LEU A 113 0.28 -15.73 -4.19
N GLY A 114 -0.55 -15.63 -5.22
CA GLY A 114 -0.71 -16.68 -6.22
C GLY A 114 0.61 -17.03 -6.90
N ILE A 115 1.40 -16.02 -7.29
CA ILE A 115 2.72 -16.21 -7.89
C ILE A 115 3.69 -16.80 -6.86
N GLU A 116 3.71 -16.28 -5.64
CA GLU A 116 4.59 -16.79 -4.58
C GLU A 116 4.30 -18.25 -4.22
N PHE A 117 3.02 -18.62 -4.13
CA PHE A 117 2.64 -20.01 -3.89
C PHE A 117 3.08 -20.93 -5.05
N VAL A 118 2.92 -20.51 -6.30
CA VAL A 118 3.39 -21.29 -7.46
C VAL A 118 4.90 -21.47 -7.43
N VAL A 119 5.66 -20.41 -7.14
CA VAL A 119 7.12 -20.45 -7.08
C VAL A 119 7.59 -21.28 -5.89
N ALA A 120 7.01 -21.10 -4.69
CA ALA A 120 7.33 -21.88 -3.50
C ALA A 120 7.07 -23.38 -3.73
N GLN A 121 5.93 -23.73 -4.35
CA GLN A 121 5.63 -25.12 -4.71
C GLN A 121 6.61 -25.69 -5.74
N TRP A 122 7.04 -24.89 -6.72
CA TRP A 122 8.02 -25.32 -7.73
C TRP A 122 9.39 -25.56 -7.13
N LYS A 123 9.81 -24.68 -6.19
CA LYS A 123 11.11 -24.80 -5.50
C LYS A 123 11.10 -25.79 -4.33
N ASN A 124 9.92 -26.29 -3.91
CA ASN A 124 9.72 -27.05 -2.67
C ASN A 124 10.20 -26.31 -1.41
N GLU A 125 9.99 -25.01 -1.36
CA GLU A 125 10.33 -24.14 -0.24
C GLU A 125 9.06 -23.71 0.50
N GLU A 126 9.24 -23.32 1.78
CA GLU A 126 8.15 -22.68 2.54
C GLU A 126 7.92 -21.26 2.00
N ILE A 127 6.65 -20.85 1.99
CA ILE A 127 6.29 -19.50 1.56
C ILE A 127 6.82 -18.45 2.53
N GLN A 128 7.34 -17.38 1.97
CA GLN A 128 7.91 -16.27 2.74
C GLN A 128 6.88 -15.14 2.87
N GLU A 129 6.63 -14.67 4.09
CA GLU A 129 5.52 -13.77 4.41
C GLU A 129 5.75 -12.29 4.04
N GLY A 130 6.87 -11.95 3.43
CA GLY A 130 7.18 -10.56 3.04
C GLY A 130 6.15 -9.91 2.13
N PHE A 131 5.39 -10.70 1.38
CA PHE A 131 4.36 -10.18 0.51
C PHE A 131 3.11 -9.68 1.25
N LEU A 132 2.88 -10.09 2.50
CA LEU A 132 1.78 -9.54 3.31
C LEU A 132 1.85 -8.01 3.39
N VAL A 133 3.05 -7.48 3.56
CA VAL A 133 3.29 -6.02 3.58
C VAL A 133 3.17 -5.43 2.17
N SER A 134 3.85 -6.01 1.18
CA SER A 134 3.82 -5.51 -0.20
C SER A 134 2.42 -5.54 -0.80
N GLY A 135 1.65 -6.60 -0.52
CA GLY A 135 0.27 -6.75 -0.98
C GLY A 135 -0.68 -5.68 -0.46
N LEU A 136 -0.42 -5.13 0.73
CA LEU A 136 -1.18 -4.01 1.29
C LEU A 136 -0.65 -2.66 0.79
N LEU A 137 0.67 -2.51 0.65
CA LEU A 137 1.29 -1.28 0.17
C LEU A 137 0.94 -0.97 -1.29
N ILE A 138 0.91 -1.98 -2.17
CA ILE A 138 0.62 -1.80 -3.60
C ILE A 138 -0.68 -1.02 -3.83
N PRO A 139 -1.85 -1.41 -3.29
CA PRO A 139 -3.07 -0.64 -3.46
C PRO A 139 -3.02 0.74 -2.79
N MET A 140 -2.22 0.93 -1.74
CA MET A 140 -2.13 2.21 -1.03
C MET A 140 -1.35 3.28 -1.81
N ILE A 141 -0.43 2.88 -2.69
CA ILE A 141 0.45 3.81 -3.43
C ILE A 141 -0.01 4.09 -4.86
N VAL A 142 -1.17 3.58 -5.26
CA VAL A 142 -1.76 3.81 -6.60
C VAL A 142 -2.95 4.75 -6.52
N PRO A 143 -3.32 5.40 -7.65
CA PRO A 143 -4.53 6.19 -7.75
C PRO A 143 -5.81 5.35 -7.63
N VAL A 144 -6.91 6.01 -7.25
CA VAL A 144 -8.21 5.35 -7.14
C VAL A 144 -8.73 4.86 -8.50
N GLU A 145 -8.45 5.56 -9.59
CA GLU A 145 -8.89 5.20 -10.95
C GLU A 145 -7.96 4.21 -11.67
N CYS A 146 -6.94 3.66 -10.98
CA CYS A 146 -6.07 2.65 -11.56
C CYS A 146 -6.86 1.36 -11.89
N PRO A 147 -6.92 0.93 -13.18
CA PRO A 147 -7.65 -0.27 -13.59
C PRO A 147 -7.08 -1.55 -12.96
N LEU A 148 -7.95 -2.45 -12.52
CA LEU A 148 -7.56 -3.67 -11.80
C LEU A 148 -6.64 -4.59 -12.62
N TRP A 149 -6.88 -4.70 -13.94
CA TRP A 149 -6.06 -5.57 -14.79
C TRP A 149 -4.63 -5.02 -14.97
N ILE A 150 -4.48 -3.70 -15.06
CA ILE A 150 -3.14 -3.06 -15.13
C ILE A 150 -2.41 -3.27 -13.80
N LEU A 151 -3.12 -3.10 -12.67
CA LEU A 151 -2.59 -3.38 -11.34
C LEU A 151 -2.15 -4.84 -11.20
N ALA A 152 -2.94 -5.79 -11.70
CA ALA A 152 -2.61 -7.21 -11.70
C ALA A 152 -1.32 -7.49 -12.48
N VAL A 153 -1.19 -6.95 -13.71
CA VAL A 153 0.01 -7.11 -14.55
C VAL A 153 1.25 -6.50 -13.87
N ALA A 154 1.12 -5.29 -13.33
CA ALA A 154 2.22 -4.62 -12.64
C ALA A 154 2.65 -5.36 -11.36
N THR A 155 1.69 -5.88 -10.58
CA THR A 155 1.96 -6.71 -9.40
C THR A 155 2.66 -7.99 -9.80
N ALA A 156 2.18 -8.69 -10.84
CA ALA A 156 2.82 -9.89 -11.35
C ALA A 156 4.26 -9.64 -11.80
N PHE A 157 4.47 -8.56 -12.59
CA PHE A 157 5.80 -8.16 -13.03
C PHE A 157 6.73 -7.92 -11.83
N SER A 158 6.30 -7.16 -10.85
CA SER A 158 7.13 -6.82 -9.69
C SER A 158 7.46 -8.03 -8.82
N VAL A 159 6.50 -8.91 -8.56
CA VAL A 159 6.75 -10.12 -7.76
C VAL A 159 7.76 -11.03 -8.45
N ILE A 160 7.61 -11.25 -9.75
CA ILE A 160 8.52 -12.11 -10.49
C ILE A 160 9.91 -11.47 -10.57
N PHE A 161 10.02 -10.25 -11.12
CA PHE A 161 11.30 -9.66 -11.47
C PHE A 161 11.99 -8.89 -10.35
N ALA A 162 11.27 -8.39 -9.34
CA ALA A 162 11.88 -7.69 -8.22
C ALA A 162 12.12 -8.59 -7.00
N LYS A 163 11.45 -9.74 -6.90
CA LYS A 163 11.52 -10.63 -5.74
C LYS A 163 11.95 -12.04 -6.09
N GLU A 164 11.17 -12.80 -6.87
CA GLU A 164 11.34 -14.23 -7.05
C GLU A 164 12.62 -14.60 -7.84
N VAL A 165 12.99 -13.78 -8.83
CA VAL A 165 14.23 -13.96 -9.61
C VAL A 165 15.48 -13.84 -8.72
N PHE A 166 15.43 -13.05 -7.66
CA PHE A 166 16.55 -12.85 -6.74
C PHE A 166 16.58 -13.88 -5.60
N GLY A 167 15.56 -14.72 -5.45
CA GLY A 167 15.51 -15.76 -4.40
C GLY A 167 14.46 -15.51 -3.32
N GLY A 168 13.57 -14.53 -3.48
CA GLY A 168 12.45 -14.28 -2.57
C GLY A 168 12.72 -13.23 -1.50
N THR A 169 11.95 -13.25 -0.42
CA THR A 169 12.02 -12.26 0.66
C THR A 169 13.38 -12.29 1.36
N GLY A 170 14.00 -11.14 1.51
CA GLY A 170 15.32 -10.97 2.13
C GLY A 170 16.49 -11.05 1.14
N MET A 171 16.32 -11.66 -0.02
CA MET A 171 17.31 -11.68 -1.11
C MET A 171 16.97 -10.68 -2.23
N ASN A 172 15.77 -10.14 -2.22
CA ASN A 172 15.31 -9.17 -3.20
C ASN A 172 16.08 -7.84 -3.05
N ILE A 173 16.62 -7.35 -4.19
CA ILE A 173 17.34 -6.07 -4.24
C ILE A 173 16.36 -4.90 -4.24
N PHE A 174 15.19 -5.06 -4.83
CA PHE A 174 14.18 -4.05 -4.98
C PHE A 174 12.94 -4.34 -4.14
N ASN A 175 12.29 -3.27 -3.66
CA ASN A 175 10.99 -3.40 -3.01
C ASN A 175 9.90 -3.65 -4.07
N PRO A 176 9.12 -4.76 -3.99
CA PRO A 176 8.11 -5.08 -5.00
C PRO A 176 7.04 -4.01 -5.16
N ALA A 177 6.59 -3.37 -4.07
CA ALA A 177 5.59 -2.32 -4.16
C ALA A 177 6.10 -1.09 -4.95
N LEU A 178 7.35 -0.68 -4.71
CA LEU A 178 7.95 0.44 -5.45
C LEU A 178 8.18 0.10 -6.93
N ILE A 179 8.58 -1.13 -7.24
CA ILE A 179 8.71 -1.58 -8.64
C ILE A 179 7.34 -1.65 -9.32
N THR A 180 6.29 -2.09 -8.62
CA THR A 180 4.92 -2.02 -9.15
C THR A 180 4.55 -0.59 -9.54
N ARG A 181 4.79 0.39 -8.66
CA ARG A 181 4.53 1.80 -8.94
C ARG A 181 5.38 2.33 -10.10
N ALA A 182 6.67 2.01 -10.12
CA ALA A 182 7.56 2.41 -11.21
C ALA A 182 7.12 1.83 -12.56
N PHE A 183 6.77 0.54 -12.60
CA PHE A 183 6.24 -0.10 -13.81
C PHE A 183 4.98 0.60 -14.30
N LEU A 184 4.02 0.86 -13.41
CA LEU A 184 2.79 1.57 -13.74
C LEU A 184 3.07 2.97 -14.28
N PHE A 185 3.98 3.69 -13.65
CA PHE A 185 4.31 5.06 -14.03
C PHE A 185 4.95 5.13 -15.43
N PHE A 186 5.84 4.19 -15.76
CA PHE A 186 6.50 4.18 -17.07
C PHE A 186 5.66 3.53 -18.18
N ALA A 187 4.93 2.44 -17.87
CA ALA A 187 4.14 1.73 -18.86
C ALA A 187 2.76 2.35 -19.10
N TYR A 188 2.17 2.95 -18.08
CA TYR A 188 0.80 3.52 -18.13
C TYR A 188 0.74 4.91 -17.48
N PRO A 189 1.51 5.89 -17.96
CA PRO A 189 1.62 7.20 -17.31
C PRO A 189 0.28 7.93 -17.18
N THR A 190 -0.62 7.81 -18.16
CA THR A 190 -1.96 8.41 -18.13
C THR A 190 -2.89 7.83 -17.06
N LYS A 191 -2.55 6.68 -16.47
CA LYS A 191 -3.31 6.05 -15.39
C LYS A 191 -2.67 6.26 -14.01
N MET A 192 -1.49 6.88 -13.97
CA MET A 192 -0.72 7.13 -12.75
C MET A 192 -0.49 8.62 -12.48
N SER A 193 -0.72 9.48 -13.45
CA SER A 193 -0.53 10.92 -13.34
C SER A 193 -1.61 11.68 -14.10
N GLY A 194 -1.73 12.96 -13.81
CA GLY A 194 -2.75 13.83 -14.38
C GLY A 194 -3.92 14.07 -13.42
N ASP A 195 -4.94 14.76 -13.87
CA ASP A 195 -6.05 15.25 -13.04
C ASP A 195 -7.18 14.23 -12.88
N ALA A 196 -7.30 13.28 -13.80
CA ALA A 196 -8.45 12.37 -13.88
C ALA A 196 -8.32 11.08 -13.05
N VAL A 197 -7.19 10.85 -12.37
CA VAL A 197 -6.89 9.52 -11.77
C VAL A 197 -7.02 9.49 -10.24
N TRP A 198 -7.01 10.66 -9.58
CA TRP A 198 -6.95 10.73 -8.12
C TRP A 198 -8.31 10.80 -7.44
N VAL A 199 -9.33 11.20 -8.16
CA VAL A 199 -10.69 11.36 -7.64
C VAL A 199 -11.64 10.56 -8.53
N SER A 200 -12.34 9.58 -7.96
CA SER A 200 -13.39 8.84 -8.67
C SER A 200 -14.67 9.63 -8.65
N THR A 201 -15.32 9.74 -9.80
CA THR A 201 -16.62 10.40 -9.96
C THR A 201 -17.76 9.40 -10.26
N ASP A 202 -17.42 8.12 -10.46
CA ASP A 202 -18.37 7.08 -10.79
C ASP A 202 -19.11 6.55 -9.55
N SER A 203 -20.33 6.06 -9.75
CA SER A 203 -21.05 5.36 -8.69
C SER A 203 -20.51 3.95 -8.50
N ILE A 204 -20.40 3.49 -7.25
CA ILE A 204 -19.99 2.15 -6.88
C ILE A 204 -21.17 1.44 -6.21
N PHE A 205 -21.69 0.40 -6.82
CA PHE A 205 -22.87 -0.37 -6.33
C PHE A 205 -24.07 0.52 -5.98
N GLY A 206 -24.28 1.61 -6.72
CA GLY A 206 -25.39 2.53 -6.48
C GLY A 206 -25.14 3.57 -5.38
N ILE A 207 -23.93 3.62 -4.80
CA ILE A 207 -23.51 4.63 -3.83
C ILE A 207 -22.71 5.70 -4.58
N GLY A 208 -23.01 6.96 -4.35
CA GLY A 208 -22.35 8.09 -5.00
C GLY A 208 -22.70 8.19 -6.49
N GLY A 209 -21.85 8.89 -7.23
CA GLY A 209 -22.05 9.23 -8.64
C GLY A 209 -22.88 10.49 -8.83
N GLY A 210 -22.64 11.18 -9.92
CA GLY A 210 -23.36 12.41 -10.25
C GLY A 210 -22.58 13.29 -11.22
N GLN A 211 -23.09 14.49 -11.45
CA GLN A 211 -22.37 15.50 -12.20
C GLN A 211 -21.36 16.20 -11.29
N VAL A 212 -20.16 16.40 -11.82
CA VAL A 212 -19.12 17.14 -11.10
C VAL A 212 -19.51 18.60 -10.92
N VAL A 213 -19.09 19.19 -9.80
CA VAL A 213 -19.35 20.60 -9.49
C VAL A 213 -18.57 21.54 -10.42
N ASP A 214 -19.08 22.77 -10.58
CA ASP A 214 -18.35 23.81 -11.30
C ASP A 214 -17.02 24.13 -10.60
N GLY A 215 -15.94 24.23 -11.39
CA GLY A 215 -14.61 24.45 -10.85
C GLY A 215 -13.90 23.18 -10.34
N PHE A 216 -14.45 21.99 -10.63
CA PHE A 216 -13.81 20.70 -10.29
C PHE A 216 -12.38 20.61 -10.80
N THR A 217 -11.49 20.13 -9.93
CA THR A 217 -10.14 19.69 -10.29
C THR A 217 -9.78 18.41 -9.54
N GLY A 218 -9.30 17.42 -10.24
CA GLY A 218 -8.74 16.20 -9.61
C GLY A 218 -7.24 16.25 -9.41
N ALA A 219 -6.58 17.37 -9.74
CA ALA A 219 -5.14 17.52 -9.62
C ALA A 219 -4.67 17.47 -8.16
N THR A 220 -3.57 16.77 -7.92
CA THR A 220 -2.92 16.78 -6.58
C THR A 220 -2.33 18.17 -6.30
N MET A 221 -2.16 18.50 -5.01
CA MET A 221 -1.53 19.77 -4.60
C MET A 221 -0.14 19.95 -5.23
N LEU A 222 0.63 18.87 -5.30
CA LEU A 222 1.94 18.89 -5.95
C LEU A 222 1.85 19.10 -7.47
N GLY A 223 0.86 18.49 -8.13
CA GLY A 223 0.59 18.68 -9.56
C GLY A 223 0.20 20.13 -9.87
N GLN A 224 -0.66 20.73 -9.05
CA GLN A 224 -1.04 22.15 -9.17
C GLN A 224 0.19 23.07 -8.97
N ALA A 225 0.99 22.82 -7.94
CA ALA A 225 2.21 23.60 -7.67
C ALA A 225 3.23 23.52 -8.83
N ALA A 226 3.36 22.35 -9.45
CA ALA A 226 4.30 22.14 -10.57
C ALA A 226 3.87 22.86 -11.86
N THR A 227 2.57 23.09 -12.06
CA THR A 227 2.01 23.75 -13.25
C THR A 227 1.65 25.23 -13.01
N ALA A 228 1.74 25.69 -11.76
CA ALA A 228 1.44 27.06 -11.38
C ALA A 228 2.42 28.05 -12.02
N ALA A 229 1.90 29.18 -12.50
CA ALA A 229 2.74 30.26 -12.97
C ALA A 229 3.56 30.86 -11.80
N PRO A 230 4.75 31.41 -12.06
CA PRO A 230 5.54 32.09 -11.03
C PRO A 230 4.73 33.18 -10.33
N GLY A 231 4.54 33.04 -9.01
CA GLY A 231 3.73 33.99 -8.22
C GLY A 231 2.26 33.59 -8.03
N ALA A 232 1.77 32.52 -8.65
CA ALA A 232 0.48 31.94 -8.34
C ALA A 232 0.61 31.12 -7.04
N SER A 233 -0.04 31.58 -5.97
CA SER A 233 0.16 31.03 -4.62
C SER A 233 -1.03 30.21 -4.09
N GLU A 234 -2.15 30.14 -4.80
CA GLU A 234 -3.36 29.50 -4.31
C GLU A 234 -3.52 28.10 -4.89
N LEU A 235 -3.34 27.10 -4.02
CA LEU A 235 -3.74 25.73 -4.30
C LEU A 235 -5.23 25.58 -4.01
N ILE A 236 -5.93 24.84 -4.85
CA ILE A 236 -7.37 24.66 -4.75
C ILE A 236 -7.74 23.20 -4.45
N ASN A 237 -8.78 23.01 -3.66
CA ASN A 237 -9.40 21.71 -3.40
C ASN A 237 -10.24 21.26 -4.61
N VAL A 238 -10.70 20.00 -4.55
CA VAL A 238 -11.48 19.34 -5.61
C VAL A 238 -12.70 20.17 -6.06
N ASN A 239 -13.33 20.90 -5.16
CA ASN A 239 -14.50 21.75 -5.42
C ASN A 239 -14.16 23.20 -5.77
N GLY A 240 -12.89 23.53 -6.07
CA GLY A 240 -12.46 24.87 -6.42
C GLY A 240 -12.26 25.83 -5.23
N THR A 241 -12.44 25.38 -3.99
CA THR A 241 -12.15 26.22 -2.80
C THR A 241 -10.66 26.23 -2.49
N PRO A 242 -10.10 27.31 -1.90
CA PRO A 242 -8.69 27.35 -1.51
C PRO A 242 -8.34 26.21 -0.52
N ALA A 243 -7.22 25.53 -0.78
CA ALA A 243 -6.71 24.49 0.09
C ALA A 243 -5.90 25.10 1.22
N THR A 244 -6.13 24.67 2.45
CA THR A 244 -5.41 25.13 3.63
C THR A 244 -4.24 24.20 3.95
N MET A 245 -3.22 24.71 4.67
CA MET A 245 -2.15 23.87 5.20
C MET A 245 -2.68 22.78 6.12
N TRP A 246 -3.80 23.04 6.80
CA TRP A 246 -4.45 22.05 7.66
C TRP A 246 -5.05 20.89 6.86
N ASP A 247 -5.66 21.16 5.70
CA ASP A 247 -6.17 20.11 4.81
C ASP A 247 -5.06 19.18 4.35
N MET A 248 -3.86 19.72 4.07
CA MET A 248 -2.68 18.93 3.70
C MET A 248 -2.14 18.08 4.85
N VAL A 249 -2.14 18.58 6.08
CA VAL A 249 -1.67 17.83 7.27
C VAL A 249 -2.66 16.72 7.64
N VAL A 250 -3.95 17.03 7.66
CA VAL A 250 -5.00 16.04 7.92
C VAL A 250 -5.07 15.03 6.77
N GLY A 251 -4.86 15.49 5.53
CA GLY A 251 -4.86 14.64 4.35
C GLY A 251 -6.17 14.66 3.56
N LEU A 252 -7.01 15.68 3.72
CA LEU A 252 -8.25 15.86 2.97
C LEU A 252 -7.97 16.47 1.58
N ILE A 253 -7.03 15.86 0.87
CA ILE A 253 -6.54 16.29 -0.45
C ILE A 253 -6.55 15.12 -1.45
N PRO A 254 -6.66 15.36 -2.76
CA PRO A 254 -6.51 14.33 -3.77
C PRO A 254 -5.09 13.76 -3.78
N GLY A 255 -4.97 12.44 -3.92
CA GLY A 255 -3.67 11.74 -3.93
C GLY A 255 -3.79 10.23 -3.93
N SER A 256 -2.66 9.53 -3.76
CA SER A 256 -2.63 8.09 -3.60
C SER A 256 -3.41 7.65 -2.36
N ILE A 257 -4.04 6.48 -2.41
CA ILE A 257 -5.00 6.03 -1.40
C ILE A 257 -4.45 6.11 0.03
N GLY A 258 -3.21 5.68 0.26
CA GLY A 258 -2.62 5.60 1.62
C GLY A 258 -1.60 6.69 1.95
N GLU A 259 -1.37 7.68 1.07
CA GLU A 259 -0.27 8.64 1.20
C GLU A 259 -0.71 10.05 1.59
N THR A 260 -2.00 10.32 1.75
CA THR A 260 -2.53 11.68 1.91
C THR A 260 -2.38 12.24 3.32
N SER A 261 -2.62 11.44 4.38
CA SER A 261 -2.64 11.95 5.75
C SER A 261 -1.30 11.83 6.46
N VAL A 262 -0.71 12.97 6.78
CA VAL A 262 0.52 13.04 7.60
C VAL A 262 0.27 12.48 9.00
N ILE A 263 -0.91 12.74 9.59
CA ILE A 263 -1.27 12.27 10.93
C ILE A 263 -1.37 10.75 10.97
N ALA A 264 -2.05 10.15 10.01
CA ALA A 264 -2.23 8.70 9.95
C ALA A 264 -0.89 7.97 9.70
N ILE A 265 -0.03 8.52 8.84
CA ILE A 265 1.32 8.00 8.60
C ILE A 265 2.18 8.14 9.86
N ALA A 266 2.10 9.28 10.57
CA ALA A 266 2.83 9.49 11.83
C ALA A 266 2.41 8.48 12.91
N LEU A 267 1.12 8.15 13.03
CA LEU A 267 0.66 7.08 13.92
C LEU A 267 1.29 5.74 13.58
N GLY A 268 1.33 5.37 12.29
CA GLY A 268 2.02 4.16 11.84
C GLY A 268 3.52 4.18 12.17
N ALA A 269 4.18 5.31 11.95
CA ALA A 269 5.59 5.51 12.30
C ALA A 269 5.85 5.33 13.81
N ILE A 270 4.98 5.87 14.67
CA ILE A 270 5.06 5.70 16.13
C ILE A 270 4.94 4.22 16.51
N ILE A 271 4.02 3.47 15.92
CA ILE A 271 3.87 2.03 16.16
C ILE A 271 5.15 1.28 15.79
N LEU A 272 5.76 1.57 14.62
CA LEU A 272 7.00 0.94 14.18
C LEU A 272 8.20 1.29 15.06
N LEU A 273 8.29 2.51 15.55
CA LEU A 273 9.33 2.93 16.48
C LEU A 273 9.16 2.31 17.87
N TRP A 274 7.92 2.25 18.37
CA TRP A 274 7.62 1.67 19.67
C TRP A 274 7.89 0.15 19.70
N THR A 275 7.53 -0.54 18.62
CA THR A 275 7.80 -1.99 18.49
C THR A 275 9.27 -2.31 18.19
N GLY A 276 10.09 -1.30 17.89
CA GLY A 276 11.50 -1.48 17.55
C GLY A 276 11.75 -2.08 16.16
N VAL A 277 10.71 -2.22 15.33
CA VAL A 277 10.84 -2.73 13.96
C VAL A 277 11.54 -1.71 13.06
N ALA A 278 11.26 -0.42 13.24
CA ALA A 278 11.90 0.65 12.48
C ALA A 278 13.01 1.33 13.29
N SER A 279 14.09 1.70 12.59
CA SER A 279 15.18 2.49 13.17
C SER A 279 14.86 3.99 13.12
N TRP A 280 14.79 4.64 14.26
CA TRP A 280 14.58 6.09 14.34
C TRP A 280 15.68 6.88 13.61
N LYS A 281 16.91 6.38 13.60
CA LYS A 281 18.05 7.02 12.90
C LYS A 281 17.81 7.06 11.40
N THR A 282 17.37 5.95 10.82
CA THR A 282 17.05 5.84 9.39
C THR A 282 15.89 6.76 9.03
N MET A 283 14.81 6.76 9.81
CA MET A 283 13.65 7.62 9.57
C MET A 283 14.02 9.09 9.64
N PHE A 284 14.77 9.50 10.68
CA PHE A 284 15.21 10.89 10.85
C PHE A 284 16.14 11.33 9.71
N SER A 285 17.08 10.48 9.28
CA SER A 285 17.99 10.82 8.18
C SER A 285 17.28 11.04 6.85
N VAL A 286 16.20 10.29 6.58
CA VAL A 286 15.37 10.50 5.39
C VAL A 286 14.68 11.86 5.43
N PHE A 287 14.08 12.23 6.57
CA PHE A 287 13.48 13.55 6.75
C PHE A 287 14.50 14.68 6.61
N ALA A 288 15.64 14.56 7.28
CA ALA A 288 16.72 15.56 7.22
C ALA A 288 17.24 15.72 5.78
N GLY A 289 17.42 14.60 5.07
CA GLY A 289 17.83 14.62 3.66
C GLY A 289 16.78 15.28 2.76
N GLY A 290 15.49 14.97 2.95
CA GLY A 290 14.39 15.60 2.22
C GLY A 290 14.33 17.12 2.42
N ILE A 291 14.45 17.60 3.65
CA ILE A 291 14.50 19.03 3.96
C ILE A 291 15.72 19.70 3.31
N ALA A 292 16.90 19.07 3.40
CA ALA A 292 18.13 19.60 2.82
C ALA A 292 18.03 19.72 1.29
N VAL A 293 17.46 18.70 0.61
CA VAL A 293 17.25 18.72 -0.85
C VAL A 293 16.23 19.79 -1.23
N SER A 294 15.10 19.89 -0.53
CA SER A 294 14.09 20.93 -0.78
C SER A 294 14.66 22.33 -0.62
N TYR A 295 15.47 22.56 0.40
CA TYR A 295 16.12 23.85 0.63
C TYR A 295 17.11 24.24 -0.49
N THR A 296 17.88 23.26 -0.99
CA THR A 296 18.82 23.52 -2.11
C THR A 296 18.07 23.85 -3.40
N HIS A 297 16.94 23.21 -3.68
CA HIS A 297 16.11 23.51 -4.86
C HIS A 297 15.48 24.89 -4.78
N LEU A 298 14.96 25.30 -3.63
CA LEU A 298 14.42 26.66 -3.43
C LEU A 298 15.48 27.72 -3.70
N ARG A 299 16.70 27.57 -3.18
CA ARG A 299 17.81 28.52 -3.41
C ARG A 299 18.27 28.55 -4.87
N ALA A 300 18.29 27.41 -5.54
CA ALA A 300 18.67 27.37 -6.97
C ALA A 300 17.71 28.18 -7.85
N HIS A 301 16.41 28.15 -7.55
CA HIS A 301 15.41 28.98 -8.23
C HIS A 301 15.58 30.48 -7.95
N GLU A 302 15.88 30.87 -6.71
CA GLU A 302 16.14 32.27 -6.37
C GLU A 302 17.38 32.81 -7.07
N THR A 303 18.43 32.00 -7.22
CA THR A 303 19.68 32.43 -7.89
C THR A 303 19.49 32.60 -9.40
N LEU A 304 18.68 31.76 -10.04
CA LEU A 304 18.35 31.87 -11.46
C LEU A 304 17.42 33.06 -11.79
N MET A 305 16.59 33.49 -10.85
CA MET A 305 15.73 34.68 -11.02
C MET A 305 16.48 36.01 -10.79
N ASN A 306 17.68 35.97 -10.18
CA ASN A 306 18.50 37.15 -9.89
C ASN A 306 19.66 37.34 -10.89
N LEU A 307 19.77 36.49 -11.90
CA LEU A 307 20.66 36.60 -13.06
C LEU A 307 19.91 37.05 -14.30
#